data_39b5d71d79f3509ac693a215e0bdbda3
#
_entry.id   39b5d71d79f3509ac693a215e0bdbda3
#
_cell.length_a   1.000
_cell.length_b   1.000
_cell.length_c   1.000
_cell.angle_alpha   90.00
_cell.angle_beta   90.00
_cell.angle_gamma   90.00
#
_symmetry.space_group_name_H-M   'P 1'
#
loop_
_entity.id
_entity.type
_entity.pdbx_description
1 polymer ?
#
loop_
_entity_poly.entity_id
_entity_poly.type
_entity_poly.pdbx_seq_one_letter_code
_entity_poly.pdbx_strand_id
1 'polypeptide(L)'
;MKKIFYLSILIFIGCKNQTNSKVDNYQKNNIDIANQFIDAFYSFNEDSLKLSLSYAEVSHPSILYYQKWAECGNYKVLNRSICKEINDSLVICPVTVKDDLMSALQIDLNVTDTFHITIKDKKIQSVKTSSNDPDVYYEAKDWIRQNRPELIEKPCEDAWEGGPTPCECIKATIQGLAEFKANEETQKTK
;
A
#
# COMPACT_ATOMS: atom_id res chain seq x y z
N MET A 1 -27.32 -83.54 32.27
CA MET A 1 -27.46 -82.11 32.65
C MET A 1 -26.79 -81.32 31.60
N LYS A 2 -27.56 -80.69 30.64
CA LYS A 2 -27.02 -79.85 29.55
C LYS A 2 -27.06 -78.40 30.02
N LYS A 3 -25.90 -77.74 30.12
CA LYS A 3 -25.79 -76.32 30.40
C LYS A 3 -25.86 -75.56 29.06
N ILE A 4 -26.87 -74.73 28.89
CA ILE A 4 -27.05 -73.86 27.74
C ILE A 4 -26.35 -72.55 28.09
N PHE A 5 -25.33 -72.20 27.31
CA PHE A 5 -24.62 -70.92 27.38
C PHE A 5 -25.32 -69.90 26.46
N TYR A 6 -25.93 -68.86 27.05
CA TYR A 6 -26.45 -67.72 26.32
C TYR A 6 -25.32 -66.77 26.01
N LEU A 7 -24.98 -66.61 24.72
CA LEU A 7 -24.04 -65.67 24.23
C LEU A 7 -24.78 -64.36 23.93
N SER A 8 -24.66 -63.35 24.81
CA SER A 8 -25.24 -62.03 24.59
C SER A 8 -24.36 -61.23 23.62
N ILE A 9 -24.86 -60.99 22.41
CA ILE A 9 -24.22 -60.11 21.42
C ILE A 9 -24.63 -58.67 21.73
N LEU A 10 -23.68 -57.88 22.25
CA LEU A 10 -23.81 -56.41 22.39
C LEU A 10 -23.52 -55.74 21.01
N ILE A 11 -24.57 -55.24 20.37
CA ILE A 11 -24.44 -54.44 19.15
C ILE A 11 -24.16 -53.00 19.55
N PHE A 12 -22.89 -52.55 19.41
CA PHE A 12 -22.54 -51.14 19.51
C PHE A 12 -22.98 -50.43 18.26
N ILE A 13 -24.08 -49.67 18.31
CA ILE A 13 -24.47 -48.71 17.32
C ILE A 13 -23.60 -47.47 17.48
N GLY A 14 -22.47 -47.41 16.77
CA GLY A 14 -21.64 -46.21 16.69
C GLY A 14 -22.35 -45.16 15.88
N CYS A 15 -22.92 -44.15 16.55
CA CYS A 15 -23.29 -42.89 15.87
C CYS A 15 -22.04 -42.20 15.32
N LYS A 16 -21.78 -42.33 14.01
CA LYS A 16 -20.88 -41.44 13.31
C LYS A 16 -21.53 -40.08 13.24
N ASN A 17 -21.18 -39.17 14.15
CA ASN A 17 -21.38 -37.76 13.97
C ASN A 17 -20.49 -37.30 12.77
N GLN A 18 -21.07 -37.29 11.60
CA GLN A 18 -20.48 -36.62 10.42
C GLN A 18 -20.67 -35.11 10.64
N THR A 19 -19.73 -34.48 11.33
CA THR A 19 -19.57 -33.02 11.26
C THR A 19 -19.16 -32.70 9.82
N ASN A 20 -20.14 -32.43 8.98
CA ASN A 20 -19.91 -31.71 7.72
C ASN A 20 -19.40 -30.31 8.07
N SER A 21 -18.10 -30.17 8.31
CA SER A 21 -17.44 -28.90 8.16
C SER A 21 -17.54 -28.55 6.66
N LYS A 22 -18.59 -27.78 6.30
CA LYS A 22 -18.53 -26.98 5.08
C LYS A 22 -17.27 -26.11 5.25
N VAL A 23 -16.19 -26.53 4.63
CA VAL A 23 -15.11 -25.61 4.27
C VAL A 23 -15.78 -24.71 3.25
N ASP A 24 -16.32 -23.58 3.71
CA ASP A 24 -16.73 -22.51 2.82
C ASP A 24 -15.46 -22.14 2.06
N ASN A 25 -15.38 -22.58 0.82
CA ASN A 25 -14.38 -22.12 -0.14
C ASN A 25 -14.71 -20.65 -0.40
N TYR A 26 -14.33 -19.77 0.56
CA TYR A 26 -14.45 -18.33 0.41
C TYR A 26 -13.54 -17.91 -0.72
N GLN A 27 -14.13 -17.83 -1.91
CA GLN A 27 -13.40 -17.41 -3.09
C GLN A 27 -13.26 -15.89 -3.00
N LYS A 28 -12.04 -15.43 -2.69
CA LYS A 28 -11.73 -13.99 -2.58
C LYS A 28 -12.26 -13.25 -3.80
N ASN A 29 -13.03 -12.20 -3.56
CA ASN A 29 -13.46 -11.28 -4.62
C ASN A 29 -12.33 -10.28 -4.95
N ASN A 30 -12.50 -9.46 -5.98
CA ASN A 30 -11.46 -8.51 -6.39
C ASN A 30 -11.21 -7.43 -5.33
N ILE A 31 -12.24 -7.04 -4.57
CA ILE A 31 -12.11 -6.07 -3.47
C ILE A 31 -11.24 -6.65 -2.34
N ASP A 32 -11.39 -7.93 -2.00
CA ASP A 32 -10.55 -8.58 -0.98
C ASP A 32 -9.08 -8.62 -1.40
N ILE A 33 -8.82 -8.90 -2.69
CA ILE A 33 -7.47 -8.90 -3.26
C ILE A 33 -6.87 -7.51 -3.23
N ALA A 34 -7.65 -6.49 -3.61
CA ALA A 34 -7.23 -5.11 -3.57
C ALA A 34 -6.93 -4.63 -2.14
N ASN A 35 -7.79 -4.96 -1.17
CA ASN A 35 -7.54 -4.64 0.23
C ASN A 35 -6.25 -5.29 0.76
N GLN A 36 -5.98 -6.55 0.41
CA GLN A 36 -4.74 -7.23 0.79
C GLN A 36 -3.49 -6.56 0.19
N PHE A 37 -3.60 -6.06 -1.05
CA PHE A 37 -2.53 -5.26 -1.63
C PHE A 37 -2.31 -3.96 -0.84
N ILE A 38 -3.38 -3.23 -0.47
CA ILE A 38 -3.26 -2.01 0.35
C ILE A 38 -2.63 -2.32 1.72
N ASP A 39 -3.00 -3.46 2.35
CA ASP A 39 -2.37 -3.92 3.59
C ASP A 39 -0.87 -4.19 3.39
N ALA A 40 -0.49 -4.87 2.31
CA ALA A 40 0.91 -5.14 1.99
C ALA A 40 1.69 -3.84 1.72
N PHE A 41 1.09 -2.88 1.00
CA PHE A 41 1.73 -1.60 0.70
C PHE A 41 2.04 -0.79 1.98
N TYR A 42 1.05 -0.57 2.83
CA TYR A 42 1.22 0.23 4.06
C TYR A 42 1.79 -0.57 5.24
N SER A 43 2.10 -1.84 5.07
CA SER A 43 2.92 -2.60 6.03
C SER A 43 4.40 -2.20 5.98
N PHE A 44 4.82 -1.53 4.89
CA PHE A 44 6.21 -1.21 4.57
C PHE A 44 7.13 -2.43 4.53
N ASN A 45 6.54 -3.62 4.33
CA ASN A 45 7.27 -4.86 4.13
C ASN A 45 7.39 -5.15 2.64
N GLU A 46 8.59 -4.98 2.10
CA GLU A 46 8.89 -5.12 0.67
C GLU A 46 8.56 -6.53 0.15
N ASP A 47 8.86 -7.58 0.93
CA ASP A 47 8.60 -8.96 0.52
C ASP A 47 7.10 -9.25 0.42
N SER A 48 6.31 -8.73 1.36
CA SER A 48 4.84 -8.84 1.32
C SER A 48 4.27 -8.14 0.10
N LEU A 49 4.80 -6.96 -0.24
CA LEU A 49 4.38 -6.22 -1.42
C LEU A 49 4.79 -6.94 -2.72
N LYS A 50 6.02 -7.43 -2.83
CA LYS A 50 6.48 -8.23 -3.97
C LYS A 50 5.62 -9.48 -4.17
N LEU A 51 5.24 -10.16 -3.08
CA LEU A 51 4.36 -11.31 -3.15
C LEU A 51 2.98 -10.95 -3.73
N SER A 52 2.41 -9.84 -3.31
CA SER A 52 1.11 -9.38 -3.85
C SER A 52 1.19 -8.97 -5.32
N LEU A 53 2.35 -8.52 -5.78
CA LEU A 53 2.64 -8.11 -7.16
C LEU A 53 3.21 -9.22 -8.06
N SER A 54 3.22 -10.49 -7.62
CA SER A 54 3.90 -11.59 -8.30
C SER A 54 3.49 -11.82 -9.76
N TYR A 55 2.36 -11.27 -10.20
CA TYR A 55 1.88 -11.31 -11.58
C TYR A 55 1.81 -9.92 -12.23
N ALA A 56 2.35 -8.89 -11.57
CA ALA A 56 2.33 -7.50 -12.00
C ALA A 56 3.76 -6.94 -12.16
N GLU A 57 4.65 -7.68 -12.80
CA GLU A 57 6.09 -7.36 -12.91
C GLU A 57 6.35 -5.94 -13.44
N VAL A 58 5.54 -5.48 -14.39
CA VAL A 58 5.65 -4.11 -14.95
C VAL A 58 5.42 -3.04 -13.89
N SER A 59 4.64 -3.33 -12.86
CA SER A 59 4.33 -2.38 -11.77
C SER A 59 5.34 -2.43 -10.62
N HIS A 60 6.19 -3.47 -10.54
CA HIS A 60 7.14 -3.65 -9.45
C HIS A 60 8.00 -2.42 -9.20
N PRO A 61 8.77 -1.89 -10.18
CA PRO A 61 9.70 -0.80 -9.90
C PRO A 61 9.00 0.43 -9.33
N SER A 62 7.90 0.85 -9.95
CA SER A 62 7.19 2.07 -9.54
C SER A 62 6.47 1.92 -8.19
N ILE A 63 5.90 0.75 -7.90
CA ILE A 63 5.15 0.52 -6.67
C ILE A 63 6.10 0.29 -5.48
N LEU A 64 7.22 -0.41 -5.67
CA LEU A 64 8.26 -0.54 -4.64
C LEU A 64 8.92 0.81 -4.34
N TYR A 65 9.22 1.60 -5.38
CA TYR A 65 9.68 2.97 -5.22
C TYR A 65 8.70 3.78 -4.37
N TYR A 66 7.40 3.71 -4.71
CA TYR A 66 6.38 4.45 -4.00
C TYR A 66 6.18 3.97 -2.55
N GLN A 67 6.24 2.65 -2.29
CA GLN A 67 6.22 2.14 -0.92
C GLN A 67 7.37 2.71 -0.10
N LYS A 68 8.59 2.74 -0.66
CA LYS A 68 9.77 3.28 0.03
C LYS A 68 9.66 4.79 0.24
N TRP A 69 9.11 5.50 -0.74
CA TRP A 69 8.76 6.91 -0.60
C TRP A 69 7.82 7.14 0.58
N ALA A 70 6.73 6.39 0.64
CA ALA A 70 5.75 6.51 1.72
C ALA A 70 6.33 6.14 3.09
N GLU A 71 7.15 5.08 3.19
CA GLU A 71 7.84 4.69 4.42
C GLU A 71 8.73 5.81 4.93
N CYS A 72 9.61 6.33 4.08
CA CYS A 72 10.61 7.32 4.48
C CYS A 72 10.02 8.73 4.61
N GLY A 73 8.87 9.01 3.99
CA GLY A 73 8.05 10.20 4.19
C GLY A 73 7.14 10.13 5.43
N ASN A 74 7.29 9.08 6.25
CA ASN A 74 6.53 8.86 7.49
C ASN A 74 4.99 8.87 7.27
N TYR A 75 4.54 8.23 6.19
CA TYR A 75 3.11 8.16 5.86
C TYR A 75 2.34 7.43 6.96
N LYS A 76 1.28 8.08 7.46
CA LYS A 76 0.35 7.52 8.43
C LYS A 76 -1.04 7.46 7.83
N VAL A 77 -1.58 6.27 7.68
CA VAL A 77 -2.95 6.09 7.20
C VAL A 77 -3.93 6.68 8.20
N LEU A 78 -4.70 7.68 7.77
CA LEU A 78 -5.76 8.31 8.55
C LEU A 78 -7.11 7.69 8.24
N ASN A 79 -7.36 7.40 6.97
CA ASN A 79 -8.61 6.82 6.52
C ASN A 79 -8.40 5.91 5.30
N ARG A 80 -9.13 4.80 5.25
CA ARG A 80 -9.26 3.95 4.08
C ARG A 80 -10.69 4.04 3.58
N SER A 81 -10.88 4.65 2.45
CA SER A 81 -12.16 4.60 1.77
C SER A 81 -12.45 3.19 1.26
N ILE A 82 -13.71 2.84 1.15
CA ILE A 82 -14.12 1.54 0.61
C ILE A 82 -13.61 1.42 -0.84
N CYS A 83 -12.87 0.36 -1.13
CA CYS A 83 -12.48 0.02 -2.50
C CYS A 83 -13.73 -0.21 -3.36
N LYS A 84 -13.69 0.25 -4.60
CA LYS A 84 -14.82 0.15 -5.55
C LYS A 84 -14.38 -0.57 -6.81
N GLU A 85 -15.13 -1.60 -7.21
CA GLU A 85 -15.03 -2.16 -8.55
C GLU A 85 -15.65 -1.18 -9.55
N ILE A 86 -14.84 -0.77 -10.52
CA ILE A 86 -15.28 0.12 -11.63
C ILE A 86 -15.79 -0.73 -12.80
N ASN A 87 -15.19 -1.90 -12.97
CA ASN A 87 -15.60 -2.92 -13.92
C ASN A 87 -15.02 -4.29 -13.47
N ASP A 88 -15.24 -5.33 -14.24
CA ASP A 88 -14.86 -6.72 -13.92
C ASP A 88 -13.37 -6.93 -13.59
N SER A 89 -12.51 -5.98 -13.93
CA SER A 89 -11.06 -6.09 -13.75
C SER A 89 -10.42 -4.93 -13.00
N LEU A 90 -11.07 -3.77 -12.87
CA LEU A 90 -10.49 -2.58 -12.25
C LEU A 90 -11.13 -2.29 -10.90
N VAL A 91 -10.29 -2.25 -9.87
CA VAL A 91 -10.65 -1.81 -8.51
C VAL A 91 -9.89 -0.52 -8.19
N ILE A 92 -10.59 0.46 -7.61
CA ILE A 92 -10.02 1.72 -7.14
C ILE A 92 -10.11 1.78 -5.63
N CYS A 93 -8.95 2.02 -4.97
CA CYS A 93 -8.82 2.10 -3.52
C CYS A 93 -8.19 3.43 -3.10
N PRO A 94 -8.98 4.41 -2.62
CA PRO A 94 -8.46 5.65 -2.06
C PRO A 94 -8.03 5.46 -0.61
N VAL A 95 -6.85 5.99 -0.25
CA VAL A 95 -6.30 5.97 1.11
C VAL A 95 -5.82 7.37 1.46
N THR A 96 -6.38 7.96 2.50
CA THR A 96 -5.95 9.28 2.99
C THR A 96 -4.84 9.11 4.01
N VAL A 97 -3.77 9.84 3.83
CA VAL A 97 -2.54 9.78 4.64
C VAL A 97 -2.14 11.16 5.14
N LYS A 98 -1.43 11.17 6.26
CA LYS A 98 -0.62 12.30 6.72
C LYS A 98 0.84 11.94 6.52
N ASP A 99 1.65 12.90 6.07
CA ASP A 99 3.06 12.70 5.78
C ASP A 99 3.92 13.91 6.21
N ASP A 100 5.24 13.71 6.19
CA ASP A 100 6.18 14.75 6.58
C ASP A 100 6.44 15.75 5.43
N LEU A 101 6.11 15.43 4.17
CA LEU A 101 6.30 16.32 3.03
C LEU A 101 5.31 17.51 3.09
N MET A 102 4.01 17.20 3.28
CA MET A 102 2.99 18.23 3.46
C MET A 102 3.20 19.02 4.75
N SER A 103 3.66 18.34 5.80
CA SER A 103 4.00 18.98 7.07
C SER A 103 5.14 20.00 6.92
N ALA A 104 6.16 19.68 6.12
CA ALA A 104 7.29 20.60 5.85
C ALA A 104 6.85 21.84 5.07
N LEU A 105 5.85 21.73 4.20
CA LEU A 105 5.22 22.86 3.51
C LEU A 105 4.25 23.66 4.40
N GLN A 106 3.99 23.20 5.62
CA GLN A 106 3.00 23.80 6.53
C GLN A 106 1.58 23.85 5.93
N ILE A 107 1.23 22.83 5.16
CA ILE A 107 -0.08 22.71 4.52
C ILE A 107 -0.97 21.83 5.39
N ASP A 108 -2.15 22.35 5.75
CA ASP A 108 -3.20 21.58 6.43
C ASP A 108 -4.02 20.77 5.42
N LEU A 109 -3.33 19.86 4.74
CA LEU A 109 -3.91 18.95 3.77
C LEU A 109 -3.43 17.52 4.05
N ASN A 110 -4.37 16.60 4.14
CA ASN A 110 -4.06 15.18 4.11
C ASN A 110 -4.19 14.66 2.68
N VAL A 111 -3.11 14.15 2.15
CA VAL A 111 -3.07 13.62 0.79
C VAL A 111 -3.92 12.35 0.69
N THR A 112 -4.61 12.19 -0.42
CA THR A 112 -5.32 10.94 -0.74
C THR A 112 -4.64 10.26 -1.91
N ASP A 113 -3.96 9.17 -1.62
CA ASP A 113 -3.44 8.25 -2.62
C ASP A 113 -4.56 7.40 -3.16
N THR A 114 -4.63 7.28 -4.47
CA THR A 114 -5.61 6.43 -5.12
C THR A 114 -4.91 5.34 -5.91
N PHE A 115 -5.12 4.09 -5.51
CA PHE A 115 -4.57 2.91 -6.19
C PHE A 115 -5.58 2.39 -7.21
N HIS A 116 -5.15 2.29 -8.46
CA HIS A 116 -5.90 1.73 -9.58
C HIS A 116 -5.35 0.33 -9.84
N ILE A 117 -6.05 -0.70 -9.39
CA ILE A 117 -5.58 -2.09 -9.34
C ILE A 117 -6.32 -2.89 -10.40
N THR A 118 -5.60 -3.36 -11.42
CA THR A 118 -6.16 -4.26 -12.44
C THR A 118 -6.01 -5.70 -11.97
N ILE A 119 -7.13 -6.41 -11.84
CA ILE A 119 -7.19 -7.79 -11.36
C ILE A 119 -7.84 -8.66 -12.44
N LYS A 120 -7.19 -9.76 -12.80
CA LYS A 120 -7.71 -10.78 -13.71
C LYS A 120 -7.38 -12.16 -13.16
N ASP A 121 -8.32 -13.09 -13.25
CA ASP A 121 -8.17 -14.45 -12.75
C ASP A 121 -7.67 -14.51 -11.30
N LYS A 122 -8.20 -13.58 -10.44
CA LYS A 122 -7.85 -13.42 -9.03
C LYS A 122 -6.37 -13.06 -8.79
N LYS A 123 -5.72 -12.43 -9.75
CA LYS A 123 -4.31 -12.01 -9.71
C LYS A 123 -4.21 -10.55 -10.10
N ILE A 124 -3.41 -9.79 -9.36
CA ILE A 124 -3.08 -8.41 -9.72
C ILE A 124 -2.20 -8.45 -10.98
N GLN A 125 -2.65 -7.78 -12.04
CA GLN A 125 -1.92 -7.68 -13.31
C GLN A 125 -1.14 -6.37 -13.43
N SER A 126 -1.67 -5.30 -12.85
CA SER A 126 -1.00 -4.00 -12.79
C SER A 126 -1.55 -3.15 -11.68
N VAL A 127 -0.74 -2.23 -11.20
CA VAL A 127 -1.13 -1.18 -10.25
C VAL A 127 -0.61 0.15 -10.78
N LYS A 128 -1.48 1.16 -10.77
CA LYS A 128 -1.13 2.57 -11.00
C LYS A 128 -1.57 3.37 -9.80
N THR A 129 -0.92 4.48 -9.55
CA THR A 129 -1.24 5.40 -8.46
C THR A 129 -1.55 6.79 -9.02
N SER A 130 -2.39 7.53 -8.31
CA SER A 130 -2.59 8.97 -8.44
C SER A 130 -2.79 9.56 -7.06
N SER A 131 -2.48 10.84 -6.88
CA SER A 131 -2.67 11.56 -5.64
C SER A 131 -3.32 12.92 -5.89
N ASN A 132 -3.81 13.54 -4.84
CA ASN A 132 -4.31 14.91 -4.86
C ASN A 132 -3.28 15.89 -4.29
N ASP A 133 -1.99 15.65 -4.56
CA ASP A 133 -0.93 16.58 -4.18
C ASP A 133 -1.24 17.98 -4.71
N PRO A 134 -1.07 19.04 -3.90
CA PRO A 134 -1.33 20.41 -4.33
C PRO A 134 -0.23 20.92 -5.25
N ASP A 135 -0.55 21.86 -6.13
CA ASP A 135 0.40 22.45 -7.09
C ASP A 135 1.67 22.98 -6.41
N VAL A 136 1.52 23.61 -5.24
CA VAL A 136 2.64 24.16 -4.46
C VAL A 136 3.67 23.10 -4.08
N TYR A 137 3.30 21.80 -3.96
CA TYR A 137 4.25 20.73 -3.76
C TYR A 137 5.20 20.57 -4.95
N TYR A 138 4.67 20.63 -6.15
CA TYR A 138 5.46 20.55 -7.38
C TYR A 138 6.30 21.80 -7.60
N GLU A 139 5.75 22.98 -7.31
CA GLU A 139 6.48 24.25 -7.32
C GLU A 139 7.66 24.24 -6.38
N ALA A 140 7.46 23.73 -5.16
CA ALA A 140 8.54 23.59 -4.19
C ALA A 140 9.63 22.62 -4.65
N LYS A 141 9.27 21.49 -5.25
CA LYS A 141 10.25 20.55 -5.84
C LYS A 141 11.07 21.19 -6.95
N ASP A 142 10.46 22.00 -7.79
CA ASP A 142 11.17 22.73 -8.84
C ASP A 142 12.07 23.82 -8.26
N TRP A 143 11.61 24.52 -7.22
CA TRP A 143 12.44 25.48 -6.49
C TRP A 143 13.68 24.83 -5.87
N ILE A 144 13.53 23.65 -5.23
CA ILE A 144 14.65 22.88 -4.65
C ILE A 144 15.68 22.57 -5.75
N ARG A 145 15.25 22.06 -6.90
CA ARG A 145 16.16 21.75 -8.02
C ARG A 145 16.94 22.96 -8.52
N GLN A 146 16.32 24.13 -8.50
CA GLN A 146 16.93 25.37 -9.00
C GLN A 146 17.79 26.09 -7.96
N ASN A 147 17.42 26.08 -6.71
CA ASN A 147 18.01 26.91 -5.66
C ASN A 147 18.84 26.12 -4.63
N ARG A 148 18.60 24.84 -4.50
CA ARG A 148 19.24 23.96 -3.51
C ARG A 148 19.60 22.59 -4.11
N PRO A 149 20.20 22.54 -5.34
CA PRO A 149 20.56 21.28 -5.98
C PRO A 149 21.46 20.41 -5.11
N GLU A 150 22.35 21.02 -4.34
CA GLU A 150 23.27 20.33 -3.42
C GLU A 150 22.59 19.46 -2.37
N LEU A 151 21.32 19.77 -2.03
CA LEU A 151 20.55 18.95 -1.08
C LEU A 151 20.14 17.61 -1.70
N ILE A 152 19.80 17.60 -2.99
CA ILE A 152 19.15 16.46 -3.63
C ILE A 152 20.05 15.71 -4.63
N GLU A 153 21.08 16.33 -5.21
CA GLU A 153 21.94 15.70 -6.22
C GLU A 153 22.47 14.34 -5.75
N LYS A 154 23.25 14.33 -4.66
CA LYS A 154 23.84 13.10 -4.16
C LYS A 154 22.85 12.17 -3.45
N PRO A 155 21.99 12.65 -2.54
CA PRO A 155 21.03 11.77 -1.88
C PRO A 155 20.01 11.14 -2.82
N CYS A 156 19.67 11.81 -3.93
CA CYS A 156 18.68 11.33 -4.91
C CYS A 156 19.32 10.74 -6.17
N GLU A 157 20.64 10.56 -6.20
CA GLU A 157 21.31 9.81 -7.27
C GLU A 157 20.67 8.42 -7.36
N ASP A 158 20.38 7.98 -8.56
CA ASP A 158 19.71 6.69 -8.87
C ASP A 158 18.25 6.56 -8.35
N ALA A 159 17.70 7.51 -7.61
CA ALA A 159 16.33 7.44 -7.10
C ALA A 159 15.26 7.36 -8.20
N TRP A 160 15.58 7.82 -9.41
CA TRP A 160 14.65 7.92 -10.55
C TRP A 160 14.69 6.72 -11.49
N GLU A 161 15.52 5.73 -11.23
CA GLU A 161 15.69 4.57 -12.08
C GLU A 161 14.65 3.46 -11.87
N GLY A 162 13.61 3.74 -11.07
CA GLY A 162 12.49 2.82 -10.85
C GLY A 162 12.73 1.77 -9.75
N GLY A 163 13.78 1.92 -8.96
CA GLY A 163 14.03 1.14 -7.75
C GLY A 163 13.48 1.79 -6.49
N PRO A 164 13.62 1.13 -5.32
CA PRO A 164 13.23 1.72 -4.04
C PRO A 164 13.98 3.04 -3.78
N THR A 165 13.23 4.10 -3.49
CA THR A 165 13.81 5.44 -3.22
C THR A 165 14.66 5.41 -1.96
N PRO A 166 15.91 5.90 -1.99
CA PRO A 166 16.73 6.04 -0.79
C PRO A 166 16.08 6.96 0.24
N CYS A 167 16.09 6.58 1.52
CA CYS A 167 15.53 7.41 2.59
C CYS A 167 16.25 8.75 2.74
N GLU A 168 17.50 8.82 2.40
CA GLU A 168 18.30 10.05 2.38
C GLU A 168 17.74 11.06 1.38
N CYS A 169 17.31 10.60 0.21
CA CYS A 169 16.67 11.45 -0.81
C CYS A 169 15.39 12.09 -0.27
N ILE A 170 14.55 11.31 0.39
CA ILE A 170 13.28 11.83 0.92
C ILE A 170 13.51 12.80 2.06
N LYS A 171 14.44 12.52 2.96
CA LYS A 171 14.82 13.45 4.05
C LYS A 171 15.36 14.77 3.49
N ALA A 172 16.20 14.69 2.47
CA ALA A 172 16.71 15.87 1.76
C ALA A 172 15.58 16.66 1.08
N THR A 173 14.64 15.96 0.46
CA THR A 173 13.45 16.59 -0.12
C THR A 173 12.61 17.29 0.94
N ILE A 174 12.32 16.65 2.07
CA ILE A 174 11.57 17.24 3.20
C ILE A 174 12.28 18.50 3.72
N GLN A 175 13.62 18.46 3.87
CA GLN A 175 14.40 19.63 4.24
C GLN A 175 14.24 20.76 3.20
N GLY A 176 14.36 20.45 1.92
CA GLY A 176 14.20 21.43 0.84
C GLY A 176 12.80 22.06 0.80
N LEU A 177 11.75 21.28 1.06
CA LEU A 177 10.38 21.78 1.18
C LEU A 177 10.23 22.78 2.34
N ALA A 178 10.83 22.49 3.50
CA ALA A 178 10.83 23.42 4.64
C ALA A 178 11.58 24.72 4.31
N GLU A 179 12.70 24.65 3.59
CA GLU A 179 13.48 25.83 3.16
C GLU A 179 12.72 26.65 2.12
N PHE A 180 12.03 26.02 1.17
CA PHE A 180 11.13 26.71 0.25
C PHE A 180 10.08 27.50 1.01
N LYS A 181 9.44 26.89 2.00
CA LYS A 181 8.42 27.53 2.82
C LYS A 181 8.94 28.73 3.59
N ALA A 182 10.10 28.62 4.22
CA ALA A 182 10.74 29.72 4.91
C ALA A 182 11.11 30.90 3.96
N ASN A 183 11.53 30.58 2.72
CA ASN A 183 11.82 31.60 1.71
C ASN A 183 10.55 32.36 1.30
N GLU A 184 9.42 31.68 1.07
CA GLU A 184 8.14 32.33 0.78
C GLU A 184 7.71 33.32 1.87
N GLU A 185 7.85 32.94 3.15
CA GLU A 185 7.49 33.78 4.29
C GLU A 185 8.37 35.05 4.37
N THR A 186 9.68 34.89 4.07
CA THR A 186 10.61 36.03 4.03
C THR A 186 10.29 37.01 2.92
N GLN A 187 9.80 36.54 1.78
CA GLN A 187 9.40 37.40 0.65
C GLN A 187 8.11 38.18 0.91
N LYS A 188 7.17 37.62 1.67
CA LYS A 188 5.90 38.28 2.04
C LYS A 188 6.05 39.40 3.08
N THR A 189 7.18 39.42 3.81
CA THR A 189 7.47 40.43 4.85
C THR A 189 8.31 41.60 4.37
N LYS A 190 8.74 41.62 3.13
CA LYS A 190 9.44 42.71 2.45
C LYS A 190 8.53 43.55 1.61
#